data_ab35968163a20864eeae63397aabae8e
#
_entry.id   ab35968163a20864eeae63397aabae8e
#
_cell.length_a   1.000
_cell.length_b   1.000
_cell.length_c   1.000
_cell.angle_alpha   90.00
_cell.angle_beta   90.00
_cell.angle_gamma   90.00
#
_symmetry.space_group_name_H-M   'P 1'
#
loop_
_entity.id
_entity.type
_entity.pdbx_description
1 polymer ?
#
loop_
_entity_poly.entity_id
_entity_poly.type
_entity_poly.pdbx_seq_one_letter_code
_entity_poly.pdbx_strand_id
1 'polypeptide(L)'
;MLVLRYGIKTEARRFSALMLSLVLIGIILELPLELFLLGLCAYLIWFVRKGVAIFRWVEGGMRGKPPFNNGAWIEVIRLLERLNKWQRRSKEKLRFTVKRVRRMTESLDQGMVILNGDLTLDWWNRAAESLLGLRRTDRGSSITNLVRHPDFIKYVSKARFKEPLRIPSGSEPDIWLEFLGSNVGKGEIVIVVSDVTEVDNLERMR
;
A
#
# COMPACT_ATOMS: atom_id res chain seq x y z
N MET A 1 -14.82 18.44 19.82
CA MET A 1 -14.40 18.74 21.21
C MET A 1 -15.56 18.71 22.22
N LEU A 2 -16.76 19.15 21.89
CA LEU A 2 -17.95 19.17 22.80
C LEU A 2 -18.45 17.78 23.19
N VAL A 3 -18.44 16.81 22.29
CA VAL A 3 -18.99 15.44 22.54
C VAL A 3 -18.11 14.61 23.49
N LEU A 4 -16.77 14.78 23.42
CA LEU A 4 -15.85 14.15 24.37
C LEU A 4 -16.12 14.59 25.82
N ARG A 5 -16.45 15.87 25.99
CA ARG A 5 -16.84 16.43 27.31
C ARG A 5 -18.13 15.81 27.85
N TYR A 6 -19.06 15.42 26.99
CA TYR A 6 -20.34 14.85 27.43
C TYR A 6 -20.22 13.41 27.91
N GLY A 7 -19.45 12.57 27.20
CA GLY A 7 -19.20 11.19 27.58
C GLY A 7 -18.44 11.05 28.91
N ILE A 8 -17.40 11.90 29.09
CA ILE A 8 -16.61 11.92 30.32
C ILE A 8 -17.45 12.44 31.49
N LYS A 9 -18.25 13.48 31.27
CA LYS A 9 -19.14 14.03 32.32
C LYS A 9 -20.20 13.03 32.81
N THR A 10 -20.76 12.23 31.91
CA THR A 10 -21.74 11.20 32.28
C THR A 10 -21.13 10.07 33.08
N GLU A 11 -19.95 9.60 32.71
CA GLU A 11 -19.21 8.59 33.47
C GLU A 11 -18.74 9.13 34.84
N ALA A 12 -18.18 10.33 34.85
CA ALA A 12 -17.76 10.98 36.08
C ALA A 12 -18.95 11.15 37.08
N ARG A 13 -20.11 11.53 36.56
CA ARG A 13 -21.33 11.66 37.40
C ARG A 13 -21.80 10.31 37.94
N ARG A 14 -21.75 9.24 37.14
CA ARG A 14 -22.08 7.89 37.58
C ARG A 14 -21.10 7.39 38.66
N PHE A 15 -19.81 7.61 38.40
CA PHE A 15 -18.74 7.28 39.37
C PHE A 15 -18.92 8.01 40.67
N SER A 16 -19.13 9.35 40.65
CA SER A 16 -19.37 10.15 41.85
C SER A 16 -20.60 9.71 42.61
N ALA A 17 -21.69 9.41 41.90
CA ALA A 17 -22.92 8.95 42.54
C ALA A 17 -22.75 7.58 43.22
N LEU A 18 -22.02 6.65 42.56
CA LEU A 18 -21.71 5.33 43.11
C LEU A 18 -20.79 5.43 44.34
N MET A 19 -19.76 6.25 44.30
CA MET A 19 -18.86 6.47 45.42
C MET A 19 -19.56 7.15 46.59
N LEU A 20 -20.42 8.14 46.32
CA LEU A 20 -21.21 8.79 47.34
C LEU A 20 -22.19 7.83 48.04
N SER A 21 -22.86 6.96 47.28
CA SER A 21 -23.76 5.94 47.83
C SER A 21 -23.02 4.93 48.70
N LEU A 22 -21.81 4.49 48.29
CA LEU A 22 -20.99 3.59 49.09
C LEU A 22 -20.50 4.21 50.40
N VAL A 23 -20.12 5.49 50.36
CA VAL A 23 -19.77 6.23 51.61
C VAL A 23 -20.95 6.35 52.55
N LEU A 24 -22.14 6.70 52.04
CA LEU A 24 -23.36 6.80 52.87
C LEU A 24 -23.72 5.46 53.53
N ILE A 25 -23.65 4.35 52.77
CA ILE A 25 -23.87 3.01 53.29
C ILE A 25 -22.78 2.65 54.32
N GLY A 26 -21.53 3.02 54.07
CA GLY A 26 -20.42 2.78 54.97
C GLY A 26 -20.55 3.51 56.30
N ILE A 27 -21.08 4.72 56.31
CA ILE A 27 -21.38 5.48 57.54
C ILE A 27 -22.43 4.73 58.38
N ILE A 28 -23.46 4.17 57.75
CA ILE A 28 -24.52 3.41 58.44
C ILE A 28 -23.98 2.10 59.04
N LEU A 29 -23.00 1.48 58.38
CA LEU A 29 -22.37 0.22 58.82
C LEU A 29 -21.12 0.41 59.68
N GLU A 30 -20.75 1.63 60.04
CA GLU A 30 -19.52 2.01 60.77
C GLU A 30 -18.20 1.63 60.10
N LEU A 31 -18.22 1.31 58.79
CA LEU A 31 -17.06 0.90 57.96
C LEU A 31 -16.92 1.74 56.69
N PRO A 32 -16.90 3.10 56.76
CA PRO A 32 -16.96 3.94 55.55
C PRO A 32 -15.70 3.86 54.67
N LEU A 33 -14.52 3.68 55.29
CA LEU A 33 -13.25 3.63 54.57
C LEU A 33 -13.08 2.32 53.79
N GLU A 34 -13.42 1.22 54.41
CA GLU A 34 -13.26 -0.12 53.80
C GLU A 34 -14.19 -0.29 52.60
N LEU A 35 -15.46 0.11 52.73
CA LEU A 35 -16.43 0.06 51.63
C LEU A 35 -16.05 1.01 50.47
N PHE A 36 -15.51 2.19 50.78
CA PHE A 36 -14.99 3.11 49.76
C PHE A 36 -13.81 2.51 48.98
N LEU A 37 -12.83 1.94 49.69
CA LEU A 37 -11.68 1.28 49.07
C LEU A 37 -12.09 0.09 48.23
N LEU A 38 -13.01 -0.74 48.69
CA LEU A 38 -13.51 -1.89 47.95
C LEU A 38 -14.25 -1.46 46.68
N GLY A 39 -15.07 -0.43 46.76
CA GLY A 39 -15.75 0.15 45.61
C GLY A 39 -14.78 0.75 44.59
N LEU A 40 -13.75 1.44 45.06
CA LEU A 40 -12.71 1.99 44.21
C LEU A 40 -11.93 0.88 43.46
N CYS A 41 -11.56 -0.18 44.19
CA CYS A 41 -10.86 -1.33 43.58
C CYS A 41 -11.75 -2.01 42.52
N ALA A 42 -13.01 -2.25 42.83
CA ALA A 42 -13.96 -2.84 41.89
C ALA A 42 -14.12 -1.98 40.62
N TYR A 43 -14.22 -0.66 40.79
CA TYR A 43 -14.30 0.27 39.67
C TYR A 43 -13.03 0.26 38.81
N LEU A 44 -11.85 0.25 39.42
CA LEU A 44 -10.58 0.18 38.70
C LEU A 44 -10.45 -1.12 37.90
N ILE A 45 -10.79 -2.25 38.50
CA ILE A 45 -10.79 -3.55 37.80
C ILE A 45 -11.75 -3.50 36.62
N TRP A 46 -12.96 -2.98 36.78
CA TRP A 46 -13.91 -2.84 35.69
C TRP A 46 -13.40 -1.92 34.59
N PHE A 47 -12.77 -0.79 34.91
CA PHE A 47 -12.19 0.15 33.97
C PHE A 47 -11.05 -0.47 33.16
N VAL A 48 -10.13 -1.17 33.83
CA VAL A 48 -9.02 -1.88 33.20
C VAL A 48 -9.53 -2.98 32.25
N ARG A 49 -10.52 -3.76 32.67
CA ARG A 49 -11.16 -4.79 31.82
C ARG A 49 -11.75 -4.20 30.54
N LYS A 50 -12.37 -3.03 30.61
CA LYS A 50 -12.84 -2.31 29.42
C LYS A 50 -11.69 -1.91 28.49
N GLY A 51 -10.61 -1.38 29.03
CA GLY A 51 -9.40 -1.03 28.26
C GLY A 51 -8.83 -2.25 27.55
N VAL A 52 -8.68 -3.37 28.27
CA VAL A 52 -8.16 -4.62 27.68
C VAL A 52 -9.07 -5.16 26.58
N ALA A 53 -10.40 -5.04 26.73
CA ALA A 53 -11.33 -5.48 25.69
C ALA A 53 -11.21 -4.64 24.41
N ILE A 54 -11.01 -3.32 24.52
CA ILE A 54 -10.74 -2.46 23.38
C ILE A 54 -9.40 -2.81 22.72
N PHE A 55 -8.36 -3.00 23.53
CA PHE A 55 -7.04 -3.36 23.04
C PHE A 55 -7.07 -4.67 22.22
N ARG A 56 -7.70 -5.72 22.75
CA ARG A 56 -7.89 -6.99 22.02
C ARG A 56 -8.66 -6.83 20.70
N TRP A 57 -9.69 -5.96 20.71
CA TRP A 57 -10.45 -5.69 19.49
C TRP A 57 -9.60 -4.97 18.43
N VAL A 58 -8.75 -4.03 18.86
CA VAL A 58 -7.81 -3.33 17.96
C VAL A 58 -6.75 -4.29 17.41
N GLU A 59 -6.15 -5.14 18.27
CA GLU A 59 -5.19 -6.18 17.85
C GLU A 59 -5.82 -7.17 16.86
N GLY A 60 -7.09 -7.52 17.04
CA GLY A 60 -7.88 -8.35 16.12
C GLY A 60 -8.18 -7.65 14.76
N GLY A 61 -7.58 -6.48 14.50
CA GLY A 61 -7.76 -5.71 13.26
C GLY A 61 -9.09 -5.00 13.16
N MET A 62 -9.75 -4.73 14.30
CA MET A 62 -11.07 -4.05 14.39
C MET A 62 -12.13 -4.77 13.56
N ARG A 63 -12.12 -6.12 13.58
CA ARG A 63 -13.11 -6.95 12.89
C ARG A 63 -14.31 -7.17 13.81
N GLY A 64 -15.52 -7.05 13.23
CA GLY A 64 -16.77 -7.21 13.99
C GLY A 64 -17.23 -5.95 14.72
N LYS A 65 -18.23 -6.12 15.61
CA LYS A 65 -18.79 -5.01 16.38
C LYS A 65 -17.83 -4.58 17.50
N PRO A 66 -17.73 -3.27 17.79
CA PRO A 66 -16.92 -2.79 18.89
C PRO A 66 -17.45 -3.36 20.24
N PRO A 67 -16.54 -3.59 21.21
CA PRO A 67 -16.91 -4.25 22.48
C PRO A 67 -17.90 -3.45 23.31
N PHE A 68 -17.95 -2.12 23.11
CA PHE A 68 -18.85 -1.22 23.84
C PHE A 68 -19.44 -0.17 22.91
N ASN A 69 -20.68 0.21 23.17
CA ASN A 69 -21.40 1.22 22.40
C ASN A 69 -21.89 2.40 23.27
N ASN A 70 -21.34 2.54 24.50
CA ASN A 70 -21.74 3.56 25.46
C ASN A 70 -20.55 4.02 26.32
N GLY A 71 -20.74 5.16 26.99
CA GLY A 71 -19.76 5.74 27.91
C GLY A 71 -18.63 6.53 27.24
N ALA A 72 -17.59 6.85 28.02
CA ALA A 72 -16.45 7.66 27.57
C ALA A 72 -15.63 7.01 26.43
N TRP A 73 -15.67 5.69 26.34
CA TRP A 73 -14.90 4.92 25.36
C TRP A 73 -15.46 4.95 23.93
N ILE A 74 -16.74 5.36 23.76
CA ILE A 74 -17.37 5.41 22.44
C ILE A 74 -16.67 6.38 21.49
N GLU A 75 -16.15 7.49 22.00
CA GLU A 75 -15.43 8.47 21.19
C GLU A 75 -14.08 7.93 20.71
N VAL A 76 -13.37 7.22 21.59
CA VAL A 76 -12.11 6.56 21.23
C VAL A 76 -12.35 5.51 20.15
N ILE A 77 -13.40 4.68 20.32
CA ILE A 77 -13.78 3.67 19.34
C ILE A 77 -14.13 4.32 17.99
N ARG A 78 -14.93 5.38 17.98
CA ARG A 78 -15.29 6.10 16.75
C ARG A 78 -14.09 6.71 16.06
N LEU A 79 -13.15 7.26 16.82
CA LEU A 79 -11.90 7.80 16.26
C LEU A 79 -11.07 6.70 15.61
N LEU A 80 -10.88 5.57 16.29
CA LEU A 80 -10.16 4.41 15.78
C LEU A 80 -10.82 3.84 14.52
N GLU A 81 -12.15 3.74 14.48
CA GLU A 81 -12.89 3.30 13.30
C GLU A 81 -12.71 4.26 12.10
N ARG A 82 -12.74 5.59 12.35
CA ARG A 82 -12.49 6.59 11.29
C ARG A 82 -11.09 6.46 10.73
N LEU A 83 -10.08 6.33 11.59
CA LEU A 83 -8.68 6.15 11.18
C LEU A 83 -8.51 4.86 10.37
N ASN A 84 -9.08 3.75 10.82
CA ASN A 84 -9.01 2.48 10.11
C ASN A 84 -9.70 2.55 8.73
N LYS A 85 -10.90 3.14 8.66
CA LYS A 85 -11.63 3.37 7.40
C LYS A 85 -10.82 4.25 6.44
N TRP A 86 -10.23 5.33 6.94
CA TRP A 86 -9.39 6.22 6.14
C TRP A 86 -8.16 5.48 5.59
N GLN A 87 -7.47 4.72 6.43
CA GLN A 87 -6.30 3.94 6.04
C GLN A 87 -6.62 2.86 4.99
N ARG A 88 -7.75 2.15 5.16
CA ARG A 88 -8.23 1.16 4.18
C ARG A 88 -8.55 1.82 2.84
N ARG A 89 -9.30 2.93 2.83
CA ARG A 89 -9.63 3.68 1.61
C ARG A 89 -8.38 4.21 0.89
N SER A 90 -7.38 4.67 1.63
CA SER A 90 -6.11 5.14 1.06
C SER A 90 -5.35 4.00 0.37
N LYS A 91 -5.26 2.84 1.03
CA LYS A 91 -4.65 1.63 0.45
C LYS A 91 -5.41 1.12 -0.79
N GLU A 92 -6.73 1.15 -0.77
CA GLU A 92 -7.57 0.74 -1.91
C GLU A 92 -7.38 1.69 -3.10
N LYS A 93 -7.38 3.01 -2.86
CA LYS A 93 -7.10 4.00 -3.92
C LYS A 93 -5.73 3.77 -4.56
N LEU A 94 -4.69 3.57 -3.75
CA LEU A 94 -3.35 3.30 -4.26
C LEU A 94 -3.32 2.02 -5.10
N ARG A 95 -3.90 0.93 -4.60
CA ARG A 95 -4.01 -0.33 -5.34
C ARG A 95 -4.79 -0.19 -6.65
N PHE A 96 -5.87 0.60 -6.63
CA PHE A 96 -6.66 0.86 -7.84
C PHE A 96 -5.86 1.65 -8.88
N THR A 97 -5.14 2.68 -8.45
CA THR A 97 -4.28 3.50 -9.34
C THR A 97 -3.19 2.65 -9.97
N VAL A 98 -2.46 1.86 -9.17
CA VAL A 98 -1.41 0.96 -9.68
C VAL A 98 -1.98 -0.06 -10.67
N LYS A 99 -3.13 -0.68 -10.36
CA LYS A 99 -3.81 -1.62 -11.28
C LYS A 99 -4.29 -0.93 -12.57
N ARG A 100 -4.70 0.34 -12.49
CA ARG A 100 -5.13 1.11 -13.66
C ARG A 100 -3.97 1.41 -14.59
N VAL A 101 -2.86 1.93 -14.04
CA VAL A 101 -1.64 2.19 -14.82
C VAL A 101 -1.15 0.90 -15.50
N ARG A 102 -1.07 -0.19 -14.74
CA ARG A 102 -0.65 -1.48 -15.28
C ARG A 102 -1.55 -1.96 -16.43
N ARG A 103 -2.88 -1.85 -16.29
CA ARG A 103 -3.80 -2.21 -17.38
C ARG A 103 -3.64 -1.32 -18.61
N MET A 104 -3.36 -0.04 -18.43
CA MET A 104 -3.10 0.86 -19.56
C MET A 104 -1.82 0.47 -20.30
N THR A 105 -0.75 0.14 -19.60
CA THR A 105 0.50 -0.32 -20.23
C THR A 105 0.37 -1.71 -20.87
N GLU A 106 -0.49 -2.58 -20.31
CA GLU A 106 -0.75 -3.91 -20.89
C GLU A 106 -1.63 -3.87 -22.16
N SER A 107 -2.34 -2.76 -22.41
CA SER A 107 -3.16 -2.57 -23.63
C SER A 107 -2.42 -1.87 -24.78
N LEU A 108 -1.17 -1.49 -24.58
CA LEU A 108 -0.32 -0.94 -25.63
C LEU A 108 0.34 -2.09 -26.39
N ASP A 109 0.38 -1.97 -27.73
CA ASP A 109 1.12 -2.89 -28.59
C ASP A 109 2.64 -2.68 -28.48
N GLN A 110 3.05 -1.59 -27.84
CA GLN A 110 4.44 -1.29 -27.54
C GLN A 110 4.90 -2.01 -26.28
N GLY A 111 6.04 -2.69 -26.39
CA GLY A 111 6.74 -3.27 -25.25
C GLY A 111 7.31 -2.18 -24.35
N MET A 112 7.11 -2.30 -23.06
CA MET A 112 7.71 -1.42 -22.06
C MET A 112 8.52 -2.25 -21.07
N VAL A 113 9.78 -1.86 -20.84
CA VAL A 113 10.71 -2.52 -19.92
C VAL A 113 11.29 -1.49 -18.97
N ILE A 114 11.33 -1.82 -17.68
CA ILE A 114 12.00 -1.00 -16.65
C ILE A 114 13.23 -1.77 -16.18
N LEU A 115 14.37 -1.11 -16.23
CA LEU A 115 15.65 -1.64 -15.77
C LEU A 115 16.13 -0.88 -14.55
N ASN A 116 16.78 -1.60 -13.64
CA ASN A 116 17.57 -1.00 -12.59
C ASN A 116 18.86 -0.38 -13.15
N GLY A 117 19.58 0.38 -12.33
CA GLY A 117 20.84 1.03 -12.73
C GLY A 117 21.98 0.08 -13.14
N ASP A 118 21.89 -1.18 -12.75
CA ASP A 118 22.79 -2.27 -13.14
C ASP A 118 22.34 -3.03 -14.40
N LEU A 119 21.34 -2.50 -15.12
CA LEU A 119 20.73 -3.07 -16.32
C LEU A 119 19.98 -4.38 -16.06
N THR A 120 19.62 -4.68 -14.83
CA THR A 120 18.76 -5.83 -14.51
C THR A 120 17.28 -5.49 -14.71
N LEU A 121 16.51 -6.50 -15.16
CA LEU A 121 15.07 -6.39 -15.39
C LEU A 121 14.31 -6.26 -14.06
N ASP A 122 13.63 -5.13 -13.85
CA ASP A 122 12.70 -4.97 -12.71
C ASP A 122 11.27 -5.29 -13.12
N TRP A 123 10.80 -4.73 -14.22
CA TRP A 123 9.43 -4.92 -14.68
C TRP A 123 9.31 -4.75 -16.20
N TRP A 124 8.30 -5.43 -16.79
CA TRP A 124 7.91 -5.28 -18.19
C TRP A 124 6.42 -5.59 -18.39
N ASN A 125 5.84 -5.11 -19.50
CA ASN A 125 4.47 -5.40 -19.89
C ASN A 125 4.39 -6.63 -20.80
N ARG A 126 3.15 -7.05 -21.11
CA ARG A 126 2.88 -8.22 -21.96
C ARG A 126 3.44 -8.07 -23.40
N ALA A 127 3.38 -6.87 -23.97
CA ALA A 127 3.91 -6.63 -25.30
C ALA A 127 5.43 -6.87 -25.36
N ALA A 128 6.18 -6.45 -24.32
CA ALA A 128 7.60 -6.73 -24.22
C ALA A 128 7.89 -8.24 -24.04
N GLU A 129 7.03 -9.00 -23.35
CA GLU A 129 7.15 -10.48 -23.30
C GLU A 129 7.09 -11.07 -24.71
N SER A 130 6.16 -10.60 -25.55
CA SER A 130 6.00 -11.09 -26.93
C SER A 130 7.13 -10.64 -27.84
N LEU A 131 7.49 -9.35 -27.83
CA LEU A 131 8.49 -8.78 -28.76
C LEU A 131 9.92 -9.24 -28.46
N LEU A 132 10.28 -9.41 -27.18
CA LEU A 132 11.63 -9.75 -26.74
C LEU A 132 11.78 -11.19 -26.26
N GLY A 133 10.69 -11.97 -26.21
CA GLY A 133 10.70 -13.34 -25.71
C GLY A 133 10.95 -13.45 -24.20
N LEU A 134 10.62 -12.41 -23.42
CA LEU A 134 10.88 -12.35 -21.98
C LEU A 134 9.98 -13.34 -21.22
N ARG A 135 10.50 -13.93 -20.16
CA ARG A 135 9.78 -14.83 -19.27
C ARG A 135 9.83 -14.30 -17.83
N ARG A 136 8.85 -14.64 -17.03
CA ARG A 136 8.80 -14.22 -15.61
C ARG A 136 10.04 -14.62 -14.80
N THR A 137 10.73 -15.69 -15.21
CA THR A 137 11.98 -16.17 -14.62
C THR A 137 13.15 -15.22 -14.87
N ASP A 138 13.06 -14.36 -15.88
CA ASP A 138 14.15 -13.46 -16.29
C ASP A 138 14.22 -12.20 -15.43
N ARG A 139 13.27 -12.02 -14.50
CA ARG A 139 13.32 -10.91 -13.57
C ARG A 139 14.58 -10.93 -12.72
N GLY A 140 15.27 -9.79 -12.64
CA GLY A 140 16.58 -9.67 -11.99
C GLY A 140 17.77 -10.09 -12.85
N SER A 141 17.53 -10.65 -14.06
CA SER A 141 18.60 -10.93 -15.02
C SER A 141 18.96 -9.66 -15.80
N SER A 142 20.21 -9.58 -16.26
CA SER A 142 20.62 -8.47 -17.14
C SER A 142 19.94 -8.55 -18.51
N ILE A 143 19.38 -7.43 -18.97
CA ILE A 143 18.73 -7.33 -20.29
C ILE A 143 19.71 -7.67 -21.43
N THR A 144 21.00 -7.41 -21.24
CA THR A 144 22.04 -7.68 -22.23
C THR A 144 22.29 -9.18 -22.47
N ASN A 145 21.87 -10.04 -21.53
CA ASN A 145 21.93 -11.49 -21.71
C ASN A 145 20.80 -12.01 -22.61
N LEU A 146 19.72 -11.26 -22.71
CA LEU A 146 18.51 -11.62 -23.45
C LEU A 146 18.55 -10.99 -24.85
N VAL A 147 18.79 -9.69 -24.92
CA VAL A 147 18.99 -8.97 -26.20
C VAL A 147 20.50 -8.81 -26.46
N ARG A 148 21.07 -9.79 -27.18
CA ARG A 148 22.53 -9.91 -27.37
C ARG A 148 23.10 -9.11 -28.54
N HIS A 149 22.28 -8.23 -29.15
CA HIS A 149 22.78 -7.42 -30.28
C HIS A 149 23.84 -6.41 -29.81
N PRO A 150 25.01 -6.31 -30.44
CA PRO A 150 26.12 -5.44 -30.00
C PRO A 150 25.72 -3.98 -29.85
N ASP A 151 24.90 -3.46 -30.76
CA ASP A 151 24.49 -2.07 -30.75
C ASP A 151 23.47 -1.81 -29.62
N PHE A 152 22.62 -2.78 -29.30
CA PHE A 152 21.73 -2.69 -28.12
C PHE A 152 22.54 -2.65 -26.83
N ILE A 153 23.56 -3.50 -26.69
CA ILE A 153 24.43 -3.52 -25.52
C ILE A 153 25.13 -2.15 -25.36
N LYS A 154 25.65 -1.59 -26.42
CA LYS A 154 26.26 -0.25 -26.42
C LYS A 154 25.24 0.84 -26.08
N TYR A 155 24.01 0.72 -26.59
CA TYR A 155 22.95 1.68 -26.40
C TYR A 155 22.53 1.78 -24.92
N VAL A 156 22.26 0.63 -24.28
CA VAL A 156 21.85 0.60 -22.86
C VAL A 156 23.00 0.91 -21.90
N SER A 157 24.23 0.44 -22.19
CA SER A 157 25.42 0.69 -21.36
C SER A 157 25.86 2.16 -21.33
N LYS A 158 25.68 2.88 -22.42
CA LYS A 158 25.99 4.31 -22.48
C LYS A 158 24.92 5.17 -21.80
N ALA A 159 23.70 4.65 -21.63
CA ALA A 159 22.54 5.34 -21.07
C ALA A 159 22.30 6.75 -21.65
N ARG A 160 22.66 6.96 -22.94
CA ARG A 160 22.49 8.20 -23.68
C ARG A 160 21.48 7.98 -24.81
N PHE A 161 20.23 8.12 -24.51
CA PHE A 161 19.08 7.81 -25.37
C PHE A 161 18.68 9.05 -26.23
N LYS A 162 19.58 9.55 -27.08
CA LYS A 162 19.29 10.72 -27.92
C LYS A 162 18.46 10.35 -29.15
N GLU A 163 18.72 9.17 -29.71
CA GLU A 163 18.08 8.67 -30.93
C GLU A 163 17.55 7.26 -30.66
N PRO A 164 16.46 6.84 -31.30
CA PRO A 164 15.99 5.47 -31.23
C PRO A 164 16.98 4.51 -31.86
N LEU A 165 17.10 3.30 -31.34
CA LEU A 165 17.91 2.25 -31.93
C LEU A 165 17.02 1.26 -32.68
N ARG A 166 17.27 1.02 -33.94
CA ARG A 166 16.61 0.00 -34.77
C ARG A 166 17.52 -1.18 -35.01
N ILE A 167 17.06 -2.37 -34.65
CA ILE A 167 17.79 -3.63 -34.88
C ILE A 167 16.81 -4.73 -35.25
N PRO A 168 17.24 -5.78 -35.98
CA PRO A 168 16.41 -6.96 -36.22
C PRO A 168 16.14 -7.70 -34.91
N SER A 169 14.98 -8.33 -34.81
CA SER A 169 14.62 -9.18 -33.69
C SER A 169 15.56 -10.37 -33.61
N GLY A 170 15.98 -10.72 -32.39
CA GLY A 170 16.80 -11.92 -32.16
C GLY A 170 16.03 -13.23 -32.35
N SER A 171 14.69 -13.20 -32.26
CA SER A 171 13.82 -14.37 -32.41
C SER A 171 13.32 -14.54 -33.84
N GLU A 172 13.06 -13.45 -34.55
CA GLU A 172 12.49 -13.42 -35.90
C GLU A 172 13.24 -12.38 -36.74
N PRO A 173 14.16 -12.81 -37.63
CA PRO A 173 15.05 -11.88 -38.40
C PRO A 173 14.31 -10.91 -39.31
N ASP A 174 13.07 -11.24 -39.69
CA ASP A 174 12.26 -10.40 -40.58
C ASP A 174 11.54 -9.28 -39.83
N ILE A 175 11.56 -9.31 -38.48
CA ILE A 175 10.96 -8.28 -37.63
C ILE A 175 12.03 -7.26 -37.22
N TRP A 176 11.73 -5.97 -37.46
CA TRP A 176 12.54 -4.85 -37.02
C TRP A 176 11.98 -4.22 -35.77
N LEU A 177 12.80 -4.15 -34.72
CA LEU A 177 12.46 -3.56 -33.45
C LEU A 177 13.15 -2.20 -33.27
N GLU A 178 12.34 -1.21 -32.87
CA GLU A 178 12.82 0.10 -32.46
C GLU A 178 12.84 0.22 -30.96
N PHE A 179 13.97 0.62 -30.40
CA PHE A 179 14.16 0.80 -28.96
C PHE A 179 14.32 2.29 -28.65
N LEU A 180 13.47 2.81 -27.78
CA LEU A 180 13.56 4.17 -27.25
C LEU A 180 13.79 4.11 -25.75
N GLY A 181 14.99 4.49 -25.31
CA GLY A 181 15.35 4.54 -23.89
C GLY A 181 15.12 5.90 -23.26
N SER A 182 14.88 5.94 -21.95
CA SER A 182 14.81 7.15 -21.15
C SER A 182 15.29 6.87 -19.72
N ASN A 183 16.03 7.82 -19.14
CA ASN A 183 16.43 7.77 -17.74
C ASN A 183 15.32 8.35 -16.85
N VAL A 184 14.83 7.58 -15.88
CA VAL A 184 13.72 7.94 -14.99
C VAL A 184 14.24 7.95 -13.56
N GLY A 185 14.90 8.99 -13.14
CA GLY A 185 15.34 9.20 -11.75
C GLY A 185 15.93 7.96 -11.03
N LYS A 186 16.74 8.15 -10.00
CA LYS A 186 17.35 7.07 -9.19
C LYS A 186 18.20 6.03 -9.98
N GLY A 187 18.59 6.33 -11.22
CA GLY A 187 19.35 5.40 -12.04
C GLY A 187 18.52 4.35 -12.79
N GLU A 188 17.20 4.41 -12.70
CA GLU A 188 16.29 3.53 -13.45
C GLU A 188 16.21 3.94 -14.91
N ILE A 189 16.12 2.96 -15.81
CA ILE A 189 15.99 3.16 -17.26
C ILE A 189 14.66 2.55 -17.70
N VAL A 190 13.89 3.32 -18.45
CA VAL A 190 12.69 2.82 -19.15
C VAL A 190 13.05 2.66 -20.64
N ILE A 191 12.75 1.50 -21.19
CA ILE A 191 12.90 1.21 -22.60
C ILE A 191 11.53 0.90 -23.18
N VAL A 192 11.16 1.61 -24.24
CA VAL A 192 9.98 1.31 -25.06
C VAL A 192 10.46 0.58 -26.31
N VAL A 193 9.79 -0.52 -26.64
CA VAL A 193 10.11 -1.37 -27.80
C VAL A 193 8.90 -1.41 -28.72
N SER A 194 9.11 -1.09 -30.00
CA SER A 194 8.05 -1.11 -31.01
C SER A 194 8.47 -1.98 -32.20
N ASP A 195 7.52 -2.71 -32.76
CA ASP A 195 7.67 -3.33 -34.07
C ASP A 195 7.53 -2.24 -35.13
N VAL A 196 8.58 -2.06 -35.94
CA VAL A 196 8.64 -1.05 -37.01
C VAL A 196 8.90 -1.69 -38.38
N THR A 197 8.59 -2.96 -38.52
CA THR A 197 8.82 -3.75 -39.73
C THR A 197 8.18 -3.13 -40.96
N GLU A 198 6.93 -2.70 -40.88
CA GLU A 198 6.23 -2.06 -41.99
C GLU A 198 6.89 -0.72 -42.41
N VAL A 199 7.28 0.07 -41.40
CA VAL A 199 7.91 1.38 -41.62
C VAL A 199 9.28 1.21 -42.28
N ASP A 200 10.08 0.29 -41.77
CA ASP A 200 11.42 0.00 -42.34
C ASP A 200 11.34 -0.51 -43.77
N ASN A 201 10.38 -1.39 -44.08
CA ASN A 201 10.15 -1.88 -45.42
C ASN A 201 9.76 -0.75 -46.42
N LEU A 202 8.90 0.18 -45.99
CA LEU A 202 8.51 1.33 -46.80
C LEU A 202 9.67 2.31 -47.06
N GLU A 203 10.54 2.53 -46.07
CA GLU A 203 11.71 3.37 -46.19
C GLU A 203 12.74 2.76 -47.15
N ARG A 204 12.90 1.44 -47.21
CA ARG A 204 13.83 0.73 -48.12
C ARG A 204 13.34 0.64 -49.54
N MET A 205 12.05 0.82 -49.81
CA MET A 205 11.47 0.82 -51.14
C MET A 205 11.50 2.19 -51.82
N ARG A 206 11.95 3.24 -51.15
CA ARG A 206 12.13 4.60 -51.66
C ARG A 206 13.57 4.87 -52.08
#